data_33ad89856a06f42227ea8deb8ecddcec
#
_entry.id   33ad89856a06f42227ea8deb8ecddcec
#
_cell.length_a   1.000
_cell.length_b   1.000
_cell.length_c   1.000
_cell.angle_alpha   90.00
_cell.angle_beta   90.00
_cell.angle_gamma   90.00
#
_symmetry.space_group_name_H-M   'P 1'
#
loop_
_entity.id
_entity.type
_entity.pdbx_description
1 polymer ?
#
loop_
_entity_poly.entity_id
_entity_poly.type
_entity_poly.pdbx_seq_one_letter_code
_entity_poly.pdbx_strand_id
1 'polypeptide(L)'
;YTPVGVNAETLKLMHEIDRVFTKYPFFGSRQIAAYLPQSGFSAVRHRVRRLMDIMGLQAIYKGPNTSKKHPEHRIYLYLLRKLPITRPNQVWCSDITYIPVKNGFLYLIAIMDWVKRKVLNWRLSNTLDANFCVEALEEAISKYGKPEIMNTDQGSQYTGSGWITTLTEAKIKISMDGR
;
A
#
# COMPACT_ATOMS: atom_id res chain seq x y z
N TYR A 1 24.81 25.09 30.74
CA TYR A 1 24.10 25.57 29.52
C TYR A 1 22.73 26.10 29.92
N THR A 2 22.52 27.40 29.87
CA THR A 2 21.20 28.02 30.00
C THR A 2 20.58 28.11 28.59
N PRO A 3 19.44 27.49 28.35
CA PRO A 3 18.80 27.57 27.04
C PRO A 3 18.47 29.05 26.75
N VAL A 4 18.97 29.58 25.65
CA VAL A 4 18.60 30.94 25.18
C VAL A 4 17.13 30.86 24.77
N GLY A 5 16.25 31.49 25.54
CA GLY A 5 14.82 31.55 25.24
C GLY A 5 14.57 32.20 23.86
N VAL A 6 13.47 31.80 23.22
CA VAL A 6 13.02 32.41 21.95
C VAL A 6 12.63 33.86 22.23
N ASN A 7 13.19 34.82 21.47
CA ASN A 7 12.85 36.23 21.66
C ASN A 7 11.39 36.54 21.27
N ALA A 8 10.82 37.61 21.82
CA ALA A 8 9.40 37.97 21.64
C ALA A 8 8.99 38.13 20.15
N GLU A 9 9.90 38.66 19.31
CA GLU A 9 9.66 38.79 17.87
C GLU A 9 9.55 37.44 17.17
N THR A 10 10.43 36.49 17.52
CA THR A 10 10.39 35.16 16.98
C THR A 10 9.14 34.41 17.44
N LEU A 11 8.69 34.60 18.69
CA LEU A 11 7.43 34.00 19.18
C LEU A 11 6.23 34.55 18.40
N LYS A 12 6.17 35.85 18.12
CA LYS A 12 5.10 36.42 17.28
C LYS A 12 5.09 35.78 15.89
N LEU A 13 6.26 35.62 15.29
CA LEU A 13 6.39 34.94 13.99
C LEU A 13 5.98 33.47 14.05
N MET A 14 6.31 32.74 15.11
CA MET A 14 5.88 31.35 15.31
C MET A 14 4.38 31.26 15.43
N HIS A 15 3.73 32.12 16.20
CA HIS A 15 2.27 32.16 16.29
C HIS A 15 1.60 32.45 14.95
N GLU A 16 2.17 33.31 14.14
CA GLU A 16 1.63 33.60 12.80
C GLU A 16 1.83 32.41 11.85
N ILE A 17 2.98 31.73 11.90
CA ILE A 17 3.21 30.50 11.13
C ILE A 17 2.21 29.43 11.53
N ASP A 18 1.96 29.23 12.81
CA ASP A 18 0.98 28.26 13.33
C ASP A 18 -0.45 28.60 12.86
N ARG A 19 -0.84 29.87 12.94
CA ARG A 19 -2.14 30.35 12.45
C ARG A 19 -2.33 30.08 10.96
N VAL A 20 -1.31 30.37 10.15
CA VAL A 20 -1.36 30.10 8.69
C VAL A 20 -1.40 28.62 8.42
N PHE A 21 -0.62 27.81 9.14
CA PHE A 21 -0.58 26.37 8.98
C PHE A 21 -1.90 25.71 9.40
N THR A 22 -2.52 26.14 10.49
CA THR A 22 -3.84 25.67 10.93
C THR A 22 -4.91 25.95 9.87
N LYS A 23 -4.84 27.10 9.21
CA LYS A 23 -5.77 27.45 8.12
C LYS A 23 -5.49 26.70 6.83
N TYR A 24 -4.21 26.42 6.54
CA TYR A 24 -3.76 25.78 5.31
C TYR A 24 -2.72 24.67 5.61
N PRO A 25 -3.13 23.51 6.12
CA PRO A 25 -2.21 22.48 6.60
C PRO A 25 -1.36 21.83 5.50
N PHE A 26 -1.66 22.12 4.24
CA PHE A 26 -0.88 21.69 3.07
C PHE A 26 0.19 22.71 2.65
N PHE A 27 0.30 23.87 3.35
CA PHE A 27 1.35 24.85 3.06
C PHE A 27 2.68 24.39 3.64
N GLY A 28 3.66 24.21 2.76
CA GLY A 28 5.05 24.04 3.16
C GLY A 28 5.76 25.37 3.40
N SER A 29 7.00 25.32 3.87
CA SER A 29 7.79 26.50 4.22
C SER A 29 7.91 27.56 3.11
N ARG A 30 7.82 27.17 1.83
CA ARG A 30 7.81 28.11 0.69
C ARG A 30 6.51 28.91 0.64
N GLN A 31 5.39 28.22 0.75
CA GLN A 31 4.06 28.84 0.67
C GLN A 31 3.79 29.71 1.88
N ILE A 32 4.19 29.26 3.09
CA ILE A 32 4.07 30.07 4.30
C ILE A 32 4.93 31.32 4.18
N ALA A 33 6.20 31.24 3.76
CA ALA A 33 7.05 32.41 3.58
C ALA A 33 6.49 33.39 2.55
N ALA A 34 5.83 32.93 1.50
CA ALA A 34 5.16 33.77 0.51
C ALA A 34 3.85 34.39 1.03
N TYR A 35 3.18 33.73 1.99
CA TYR A 35 1.93 34.22 2.58
C TYR A 35 2.11 35.22 3.70
N LEU A 36 3.17 35.12 4.51
CA LEU A 36 3.47 35.97 5.67
C LEU A 36 3.40 37.46 5.40
N PRO A 37 3.84 38.02 4.24
CA PRO A 37 3.72 39.44 3.95
C PRO A 37 2.29 39.98 3.97
N GLN A 38 1.30 39.15 3.66
CA GLN A 38 -0.13 39.55 3.72
C GLN A 38 -0.61 39.82 5.16
N SER A 39 0.12 39.27 6.15
CA SER A 39 -0.16 39.44 7.58
C SER A 39 0.83 40.44 8.24
N GLY A 40 1.61 41.20 7.44
CA GLY A 40 2.57 42.16 7.95
C GLY A 40 3.88 41.55 8.49
N PHE A 41 4.12 40.28 8.28
CA PHE A 41 5.35 39.59 8.66
C PHE A 41 6.23 39.34 7.44
N SER A 42 7.56 39.37 7.64
CA SER A 42 8.52 38.98 6.60
C SER A 42 9.54 38.03 7.18
N ALA A 43 9.66 36.85 6.53
CA ALA A 43 10.66 35.87 6.89
C ALA A 43 11.13 35.07 5.67
N VAL A 44 12.44 34.89 5.54
CA VAL A 44 13.02 34.06 4.50
C VAL A 44 12.66 32.58 4.73
N ARG A 45 12.53 31.83 3.65
CA ARG A 45 12.14 30.42 3.68
C ARG A 45 12.89 29.55 4.69
N HIS A 46 14.21 29.76 4.81
CA HIS A 46 15.03 28.96 5.74
C HIS A 46 14.65 29.22 7.21
N ARG A 47 14.33 30.47 7.57
CA ARG A 47 13.85 30.82 8.91
C ARG A 47 12.49 30.16 9.17
N VAL A 48 11.55 30.25 8.22
CA VAL A 48 10.23 29.61 8.33
C VAL A 48 10.38 28.11 8.51
N ARG A 49 11.19 27.44 7.69
CA ARG A 49 11.44 25.99 7.78
C ARG A 49 11.96 25.61 9.17
N ARG A 50 12.99 26.31 9.66
CA ARG A 50 13.54 26.04 10.99
C ARG A 50 12.49 26.20 12.10
N LEU A 51 11.64 27.22 12.02
CA LEU A 51 10.58 27.43 13.01
C LEU A 51 9.50 26.36 12.91
N MET A 52 9.11 25.95 11.72
CA MET A 52 8.19 24.81 11.53
C MET A 52 8.77 23.51 12.13
N ASP A 53 10.07 23.25 11.90
CA ASP A 53 10.75 22.08 12.45
C ASP A 53 10.75 22.11 14.00
N ILE A 54 10.99 23.29 14.62
CA ILE A 54 10.94 23.46 16.09
C ILE A 54 9.52 23.23 16.63
N MET A 55 8.48 23.66 15.90
CA MET A 55 7.07 23.48 16.27
C MET A 55 6.51 22.10 15.91
N GLY A 56 7.28 21.26 15.24
CA GLY A 56 6.80 19.95 14.75
C GLY A 56 5.79 20.02 13.62
N LEU A 57 5.73 21.15 12.90
CA LEU A 57 4.77 21.36 11.81
C LEU A 57 5.28 20.78 10.49
N GLN A 58 4.54 19.83 9.94
CA GLN A 58 4.83 19.21 8.64
C GLN A 58 3.65 19.37 7.70
N ALA A 59 3.90 19.91 6.51
CA ALA A 59 2.85 20.09 5.51
C ALA A 59 2.23 18.74 5.11
N ILE A 60 0.91 18.67 5.14
CA ILE A 60 0.15 17.52 4.64
C ILE A 60 0.17 17.60 3.11
N TYR A 61 0.85 16.66 2.47
CA TYR A 61 0.86 16.53 1.01
C TYR A 61 0.57 15.09 0.59
N LYS A 62 0.02 14.95 -0.58
CA LYS A 62 -0.16 13.64 -1.18
C LYS A 62 1.22 13.02 -1.42
N GLY A 63 1.54 11.98 -0.69
CA GLY A 63 2.75 11.19 -0.88
C GLY A 63 2.89 10.64 -2.31
N PRO A 64 4.06 10.11 -2.68
CA PRO A 64 4.23 9.47 -3.97
C PRO A 64 3.19 8.35 -4.12
N ASN A 65 2.64 8.21 -5.33
CA ASN A 65 1.69 7.13 -5.62
C ASN A 65 2.43 5.78 -5.57
N THR A 66 2.30 5.08 -4.46
CA THR A 66 2.89 3.76 -4.24
C THR A 66 2.23 2.66 -5.08
N SER A 67 1.06 2.95 -5.67
CA SER A 67 0.33 2.05 -6.57
C SER A 67 0.75 2.21 -8.04
N LYS A 68 1.83 2.94 -8.35
CA LYS A 68 2.39 2.95 -9.70
C LYS A 68 2.88 1.55 -10.03
N LYS A 69 2.24 0.93 -11.03
CA LYS A 69 2.68 -0.35 -11.59
C LYS A 69 4.10 -0.21 -12.13
N HIS A 70 4.96 -1.18 -11.83
CA HIS A 70 6.28 -1.24 -12.44
C HIS A 70 6.10 -1.44 -13.96
N PRO A 71 6.84 -0.73 -14.85
CA PRO A 71 6.67 -0.83 -16.30
C PRO A 71 6.84 -2.25 -16.85
N GLU A 72 7.61 -3.09 -16.18
CA GLU A 72 7.88 -4.48 -16.55
C GLU A 72 6.85 -5.50 -16.02
N HIS A 73 5.87 -5.05 -15.22
CA HIS A 73 4.84 -5.96 -14.74
C HIS A 73 3.93 -6.39 -15.87
N ARG A 74 3.98 -7.68 -16.20
CA ARG A 74 3.11 -8.29 -17.19
C ARG A 74 1.65 -8.18 -16.75
N ILE A 75 0.81 -7.64 -17.61
CA ILE A 75 -0.63 -7.54 -17.35
C ILE A 75 -1.26 -8.86 -17.74
N TYR A 76 -1.92 -9.53 -16.81
CA TYR A 76 -2.70 -10.74 -17.06
C TYR A 76 -4.16 -10.37 -17.25
N LEU A 77 -4.80 -11.00 -18.24
CA LEU A 77 -6.20 -10.74 -18.57
C LEU A 77 -7.14 -11.46 -17.58
N TYR A 78 -8.29 -10.85 -17.34
CA TYR A 78 -9.37 -11.49 -16.61
C TYR A 78 -10.07 -12.53 -17.50
N LEU A 79 -9.87 -13.81 -17.20
CA LEU A 79 -10.35 -14.92 -18.03
C LEU A 79 -11.77 -15.38 -17.67
N LEU A 80 -12.34 -14.90 -16.55
CA LEU A 80 -13.60 -15.42 -16.03
C LEU A 80 -14.85 -14.73 -16.61
N ARG A 81 -14.68 -13.69 -17.45
CA ARG A 81 -15.81 -12.96 -18.03
C ARG A 81 -16.65 -13.90 -18.93
N LYS A 82 -17.89 -14.15 -18.52
CA LYS A 82 -18.84 -15.04 -19.20
C LYS A 82 -18.41 -16.53 -19.25
N LEU A 83 -17.41 -16.93 -18.44
CA LEU A 83 -17.03 -18.32 -18.33
C LEU A 83 -18.02 -19.05 -17.41
N PRO A 84 -18.75 -20.09 -17.86
CA PRO A 84 -19.54 -20.91 -16.97
C PRO A 84 -18.61 -21.74 -16.10
N ILE A 85 -18.62 -21.48 -14.79
CA ILE A 85 -17.81 -22.20 -13.81
C ILE A 85 -18.72 -23.24 -13.16
N THR A 86 -18.59 -24.51 -13.58
CA THR A 86 -19.58 -25.55 -13.25
C THR A 86 -19.01 -26.75 -12.50
N ARG A 87 -17.68 -26.91 -12.45
CA ARG A 87 -17.04 -28.08 -11.84
C ARG A 87 -15.92 -27.68 -10.87
N PRO A 88 -15.66 -28.53 -9.86
CA PRO A 88 -14.51 -28.39 -8.97
C PRO A 88 -13.19 -28.34 -9.74
N ASN A 89 -12.21 -27.62 -9.18
CA ASN A 89 -10.89 -27.43 -9.77
C ASN A 89 -10.88 -26.76 -11.16
N GLN A 90 -12.01 -26.22 -11.61
CA GLN A 90 -12.04 -25.40 -12.82
C GLN A 90 -11.40 -24.03 -12.55
N VAL A 91 -11.79 -23.37 -11.46
CA VAL A 91 -11.24 -22.09 -11.04
C VAL A 91 -10.95 -22.10 -9.54
N TRP A 92 -9.72 -21.81 -9.20
CA TRP A 92 -9.38 -21.43 -7.82
C TRP A 92 -9.20 -19.91 -7.74
N CYS A 93 -9.49 -19.33 -6.59
CA CYS A 93 -9.23 -17.93 -6.30
C CYS A 93 -8.40 -17.80 -5.02
N SER A 94 -7.63 -16.72 -4.95
CA SER A 94 -6.86 -16.37 -3.76
C SER A 94 -6.91 -14.87 -3.53
N ASP A 95 -6.89 -14.52 -2.24
CA ASP A 95 -6.82 -13.15 -1.77
C ASP A 95 -6.03 -13.08 -0.47
N ILE A 96 -5.47 -11.89 -0.19
CA ILE A 96 -4.70 -11.62 1.03
C ILE A 96 -5.47 -10.65 1.90
N THR A 97 -5.79 -11.09 3.11
CA THR A 97 -6.49 -10.28 4.12
C THR A 97 -5.53 -9.83 5.20
N TYR A 98 -5.65 -8.56 5.61
CA TYR A 98 -4.89 -7.94 6.68
C TYR A 98 -5.64 -8.11 8.01
N ILE A 99 -5.04 -8.83 8.95
CA ILE A 99 -5.60 -9.05 10.28
C ILE A 99 -4.90 -8.09 11.25
N PRO A 100 -5.61 -7.08 11.79
CA PRO A 100 -5.00 -6.15 12.73
C PRO A 100 -4.67 -6.87 14.06
N VAL A 101 -3.47 -6.62 14.58
CA VAL A 101 -3.00 -7.09 15.88
C VAL A 101 -2.46 -5.90 16.68
N LYS A 102 -2.21 -6.08 17.97
CA LYS A 102 -1.85 -4.99 18.92
C LYS A 102 -0.74 -4.05 18.42
N ASN A 103 0.25 -4.56 17.67
CA ASN A 103 1.42 -3.80 17.23
C ASN A 103 1.69 -3.94 15.72
N GLY A 104 0.67 -4.15 14.89
CA GLY A 104 0.85 -4.30 13.44
C GLY A 104 -0.25 -5.11 12.78
N PHE A 105 0.13 -5.89 11.78
CA PHE A 105 -0.78 -6.75 11.03
C PHE A 105 -0.19 -8.15 10.87
N LEU A 106 -1.06 -9.14 10.83
CA LEU A 106 -0.80 -10.45 10.23
C LEU A 106 -1.45 -10.49 8.85
N TYR A 107 -0.83 -11.20 7.95
CA TYR A 107 -1.30 -11.38 6.59
C TYR A 107 -1.82 -12.80 6.44
N LEU A 108 -3.08 -12.93 6.05
CA LEU A 108 -3.71 -14.22 5.80
C LEU A 108 -3.93 -14.36 4.30
N ILE A 109 -3.29 -15.36 3.68
CA ILE A 109 -3.69 -15.82 2.36
C ILE A 109 -4.67 -16.98 2.49
N ALA A 110 -5.70 -17.00 1.66
CA ALA A 110 -6.60 -18.12 1.51
C ALA A 110 -6.74 -18.50 0.04
N ILE A 111 -6.72 -19.80 -0.25
CA ILE A 111 -6.95 -20.37 -1.58
C ILE A 111 -8.25 -21.16 -1.53
N MET A 112 -9.17 -20.85 -2.42
CA MET A 112 -10.53 -21.39 -2.42
C MET A 112 -10.91 -21.93 -3.80
N ASP A 113 -11.61 -23.08 -3.82
CA ASP A 113 -12.32 -23.55 -5.02
C ASP A 113 -13.58 -22.71 -5.25
N TRP A 114 -13.70 -22.14 -6.45
CA TRP A 114 -14.79 -21.21 -6.78
C TRP A 114 -16.17 -21.84 -6.70
N VAL A 115 -16.32 -23.07 -7.19
CA VAL A 115 -17.62 -23.79 -7.24
C VAL A 115 -18.02 -24.29 -5.86
N LYS A 116 -17.12 -24.99 -5.20
CA LYS A 116 -17.39 -25.59 -3.89
C LYS A 116 -17.42 -24.60 -2.75
N ARG A 117 -16.90 -23.38 -2.95
CA ARG A 117 -16.69 -22.40 -1.88
C ARG A 117 -15.85 -22.95 -0.72
N LYS A 118 -15.05 -23.97 -1.00
CA LYS A 118 -14.20 -24.65 -0.01
C LYS A 118 -12.84 -23.97 0.02
N VAL A 119 -12.39 -23.55 1.21
CA VAL A 119 -11.00 -23.16 1.42
C VAL A 119 -10.15 -24.43 1.34
N LEU A 120 -9.24 -24.44 0.39
CA LEU A 120 -8.34 -25.55 0.12
C LEU A 120 -7.09 -25.47 0.99
N ASN A 121 -6.54 -24.26 1.08
CA ASN A 121 -5.40 -23.99 1.94
C ASN A 121 -5.42 -22.52 2.41
N TRP A 122 -4.74 -22.27 3.51
CA TRP A 122 -4.52 -20.93 4.03
C TRP A 122 -3.19 -20.87 4.80
N ARG A 123 -2.57 -19.69 4.86
CA ARG A 123 -1.38 -19.44 5.65
C ARG A 123 -1.42 -18.08 6.29
N LEU A 124 -0.76 -17.96 7.43
CA LEU A 124 -0.52 -16.69 8.12
C LEU A 124 0.95 -16.33 8.02
N SER A 125 1.24 -15.05 7.81
CA SER A 125 2.58 -14.49 7.86
C SER A 125 2.58 -13.17 8.63
N ASN A 126 3.71 -12.84 9.25
CA ASN A 126 3.95 -11.52 9.83
C ASN A 126 4.67 -10.58 8.83
N THR A 127 5.06 -11.09 7.67
CA THR A 127 5.65 -10.33 6.57
C THR A 127 4.77 -10.44 5.32
N LEU A 128 4.72 -9.39 4.51
CA LEU A 128 3.97 -9.36 3.24
C LEU A 128 4.93 -9.68 2.07
N ASP A 129 5.71 -10.74 2.18
CA ASP A 129 6.52 -11.25 1.07
C ASP A 129 5.70 -12.20 0.17
N ALA A 130 6.23 -12.57 -1.00
CA ALA A 130 5.52 -13.46 -1.92
C ALA A 130 5.67 -14.95 -1.56
N ASN A 131 6.63 -15.33 -0.72
CA ASN A 131 6.97 -16.73 -0.48
C ASN A 131 5.85 -17.49 0.22
N PHE A 132 5.22 -16.88 1.24
CA PHE A 132 4.12 -17.56 1.95
C PHE A 132 2.91 -17.82 1.04
N CYS A 133 2.74 -17.01 -0.03
CA CYS A 133 1.71 -17.22 -1.04
C CYS A 133 2.04 -18.43 -1.92
N VAL A 134 3.30 -18.52 -2.36
CA VAL A 134 3.79 -19.65 -3.19
C VAL A 134 3.69 -20.95 -2.42
N GLU A 135 4.15 -21.00 -1.17
CA GLU A 135 4.04 -22.18 -0.32
C GLU A 135 2.59 -22.63 -0.09
N ALA A 136 1.66 -21.66 0.10
CA ALA A 136 0.25 -21.97 0.24
C ALA A 136 -0.33 -22.60 -1.05
N LEU A 137 0.11 -22.10 -2.22
CA LEU A 137 -0.31 -22.61 -3.52
C LEU A 137 0.21 -24.02 -3.78
N GLU A 138 1.51 -24.25 -3.57
CA GLU A 138 2.15 -25.56 -3.75
C GLU A 138 1.51 -26.63 -2.87
N GLU A 139 1.24 -26.29 -1.61
CA GLU A 139 0.57 -27.19 -0.68
C GLU A 139 -0.87 -27.50 -1.11
N ALA A 140 -1.62 -26.49 -1.61
CA ALA A 140 -2.96 -26.71 -2.13
C ALA A 140 -2.94 -27.62 -3.37
N ILE A 141 -2.01 -27.40 -4.30
CA ILE A 141 -1.83 -28.24 -5.50
C ILE A 141 -1.49 -29.68 -5.12
N SER A 142 -0.59 -29.85 -4.16
CA SER A 142 -0.18 -31.19 -3.68
C SER A 142 -1.37 -31.97 -3.08
N LYS A 143 -2.25 -31.31 -2.33
CA LYS A 143 -3.38 -31.96 -1.64
C LYS A 143 -4.61 -32.20 -2.51
N TYR A 144 -4.90 -31.30 -3.45
CA TYR A 144 -6.18 -31.28 -4.17
C TYR A 144 -6.04 -31.40 -5.68
N GLY A 145 -4.82 -31.54 -6.19
CA GLY A 145 -4.53 -31.42 -7.61
C GLY A 145 -4.48 -29.96 -8.05
N LYS A 146 -4.37 -29.70 -9.34
CA LYS A 146 -4.24 -28.36 -9.90
C LYS A 146 -5.56 -27.85 -10.48
N PRO A 147 -5.85 -26.54 -10.40
CA PRO A 147 -6.96 -25.94 -11.14
C PRO A 147 -6.61 -25.73 -12.61
N GLU A 148 -7.62 -25.47 -13.42
CA GLU A 148 -7.40 -25.01 -14.80
C GLU A 148 -7.02 -23.53 -14.85
N ILE A 149 -7.63 -22.73 -13.97
CA ILE A 149 -7.42 -21.28 -13.87
C ILE A 149 -7.20 -20.89 -12.41
N MET A 150 -6.18 -20.09 -12.16
CA MET A 150 -5.97 -19.39 -10.89
C MET A 150 -6.32 -17.92 -11.06
N ASN A 151 -7.28 -17.43 -10.27
CA ASN A 151 -7.73 -16.04 -10.29
C ASN A 151 -7.30 -15.30 -9.03
N THR A 152 -6.66 -14.15 -9.20
CA THR A 152 -6.20 -13.27 -8.11
C THR A 152 -6.45 -11.81 -8.50
N ASP A 153 -6.19 -10.90 -7.59
CA ASP A 153 -5.98 -9.49 -7.96
C ASP A 153 -4.60 -9.28 -8.62
N GLN A 154 -4.26 -8.03 -8.96
CA GLN A 154 -2.96 -7.66 -9.52
C GLN A 154 -1.97 -7.18 -8.44
N GLY A 155 -2.08 -7.68 -7.22
CA GLY A 155 -1.16 -7.38 -6.12
C GLY A 155 0.28 -7.80 -6.43
N SER A 156 1.25 -7.13 -5.79
CA SER A 156 2.68 -7.39 -6.01
C SER A 156 3.08 -8.83 -5.67
N GLN A 157 2.39 -9.48 -4.74
CA GLN A 157 2.61 -10.87 -4.34
C GLN A 157 2.24 -11.84 -5.45
N TYR A 158 1.17 -11.54 -6.20
CA TYR A 158 0.65 -12.38 -7.28
C TYR A 158 1.28 -12.07 -8.64
N THR A 159 1.85 -10.88 -8.82
CA THR A 159 2.60 -10.51 -10.03
C THR A 159 4.09 -10.80 -9.91
N GLY A 160 4.56 -11.24 -8.74
CA GLY A 160 5.95 -11.63 -8.49
C GLY A 160 6.36 -12.89 -9.26
N SER A 161 7.66 -12.98 -9.59
CA SER A 161 8.21 -14.08 -10.40
C SER A 161 7.92 -15.46 -9.80
N GLY A 162 8.05 -15.64 -8.48
CA GLY A 162 7.80 -16.93 -7.81
C GLY A 162 6.40 -17.46 -8.05
N TRP A 163 5.36 -16.63 -7.82
CA TRP A 163 3.96 -17.01 -8.05
C TRP A 163 3.69 -17.36 -9.51
N ILE A 164 4.17 -16.52 -10.44
CA ILE A 164 3.99 -16.72 -11.87
C ILE A 164 4.70 -17.99 -12.35
N THR A 165 5.93 -18.23 -11.90
CA THR A 165 6.70 -19.43 -12.25
C THR A 165 5.99 -20.69 -11.78
N THR A 166 5.57 -20.76 -10.52
CA THR A 166 4.82 -21.91 -9.98
C THR A 166 3.58 -22.23 -10.80
N LEU A 167 2.78 -21.21 -11.15
CA LEU A 167 1.58 -21.42 -11.98
C LEU A 167 1.91 -21.88 -13.40
N THR A 168 2.95 -21.30 -14.00
CA THR A 168 3.39 -21.62 -15.36
C THR A 168 3.92 -23.04 -15.46
N GLU A 169 4.79 -23.45 -14.52
CA GLU A 169 5.32 -24.82 -14.44
C GLU A 169 4.22 -25.86 -14.22
N ALA A 170 3.23 -25.54 -13.40
CA ALA A 170 2.06 -26.36 -13.20
C ALA A 170 1.09 -26.34 -14.39
N LYS A 171 1.34 -25.52 -15.43
CA LYS A 171 0.46 -25.32 -16.60
C LYS A 171 -0.95 -24.85 -16.20
N ILE A 172 -1.04 -23.98 -15.21
CA ILE A 172 -2.27 -23.35 -14.75
C ILE A 172 -2.42 -22.01 -15.47
N LYS A 173 -3.61 -21.72 -16.02
CA LYS A 173 -3.90 -20.43 -16.63
C LYS A 173 -4.02 -19.34 -15.57
N ILE A 174 -3.40 -18.22 -15.81
CA ILE A 174 -3.40 -17.07 -14.89
C ILE A 174 -4.50 -16.11 -15.31
N SER A 175 -5.38 -15.78 -14.38
CA SER A 175 -6.42 -14.77 -14.52
C SER A 175 -6.25 -13.74 -13.41
N MET A 176 -6.27 -12.45 -13.75
CA MET A 176 -6.17 -11.41 -12.74
C MET A 176 -7.32 -10.41 -12.88
N ASP A 177 -7.94 -10.12 -11.72
CA ASP A 177 -8.99 -9.11 -11.60
C ASP A 177 -8.35 -7.71 -11.46
N GLY A 178 -9.04 -6.70 -11.98
CA GLY A 178 -8.58 -5.32 -11.88
C GLY A 178 -7.85 -4.85 -13.12
N ARG A 179 -8.63 -4.38 -14.11
CA ARG A 179 -8.28 -3.67 -15.35
C ARG A 179 -7.23 -4.22 -16.26
#